data_c3fd4aaf4b7fcc8f53f11a9584831151
#
_entry.id   c3fd4aaf4b7fcc8f53f11a9584831151
#
_cell.length_a   1.000
_cell.length_b   1.000
_cell.length_c   1.000
_cell.angle_alpha   90.00
_cell.angle_beta   90.00
_cell.angle_gamma   90.00
#
_symmetry.space_group_name_H-M   'P 1'
#
loop_
_entity.id
_entity.type
_entity.pdbx_description
1 polymer ?
#
loop_
_entity_poly.entity_id
_entity_poly.type
_entity_poly.pdbx_seq_one_letter_code
_entity_poly.pdbx_strand_id
1 'polypeptide(L)'
;MSAEKPISGAQGAWTPDRLETHIDRKIHLEQRRAQLQPIVDDLRRLAREMEAELKEKEAIEGDFPGQSRVRAWNVSKPLFRAADDVEKALTDLVAFNARFQRSYEDLPDKRRRKQMAKGGQPQAIESAPAAEQAPSGPTAQFGDVFDGLRKGA
;
A
#
# COMPACT_ATOMS: atom_id res chain seq x y z
N MET A 1 -10.88 -17.31 37.36
CA MET A 1 -9.91 -18.05 36.54
C MET A 1 -10.26 -17.76 35.11
N SER A 2 -9.64 -16.73 34.54
CA SER A 2 -9.83 -16.35 33.15
C SER A 2 -8.86 -17.16 32.31
N ALA A 3 -9.41 -18.02 31.43
CA ALA A 3 -8.63 -18.80 30.51
C ALA A 3 -7.99 -17.90 29.46
N GLU A 4 -6.68 -17.74 29.51
CA GLU A 4 -5.89 -17.17 28.45
C GLU A 4 -6.06 -18.04 27.20
N LYS A 5 -6.66 -17.44 26.18
CA LYS A 5 -6.76 -18.04 24.85
C LYS A 5 -5.35 -18.15 24.26
N PRO A 6 -4.86 -19.33 23.89
CA PRO A 6 -3.55 -19.45 23.28
C PRO A 6 -3.54 -18.65 21.98
N ILE A 7 -2.55 -17.77 21.85
CA ILE A 7 -2.23 -17.10 20.60
C ILE A 7 -1.72 -18.19 19.66
N SER A 8 -2.65 -18.84 18.99
CA SER A 8 -2.34 -19.82 17.95
C SER A 8 -1.64 -19.06 16.82
N GLY A 9 -0.37 -19.35 16.63
CA GLY A 9 0.44 -18.91 15.49
C GLY A 9 -0.03 -19.56 14.19
N ALA A 10 -1.33 -19.55 13.95
CA ALA A 10 -1.86 -19.85 12.65
C ALA A 10 -1.45 -18.69 11.73
N GLN A 11 -0.69 -18.99 10.70
CA GLN A 11 -0.61 -18.18 9.48
C GLN A 11 -2.03 -18.13 8.89
N GLY A 12 -2.96 -17.55 9.66
CA GLY A 12 -4.35 -17.46 9.35
C GLY A 12 -4.53 -16.55 8.15
N ALA A 13 -5.32 -17.00 7.20
CA ALA A 13 -5.81 -16.18 6.12
C ALA A 13 -6.21 -14.81 6.68
N TRP A 14 -5.75 -13.79 5.99
CA TRP A 14 -6.05 -12.40 6.30
C TRP A 14 -7.56 -12.18 6.35
N THR A 15 -8.07 -11.70 7.48
CA THR A 15 -9.49 -11.34 7.64
C THR A 15 -9.62 -9.82 7.75
N PRO A 16 -10.62 -9.20 7.08
CA PRO A 16 -10.83 -7.75 7.12
C PRO A 16 -10.98 -7.19 8.54
N ASP A 17 -11.58 -7.96 9.44
CA ASP A 17 -11.87 -7.59 10.83
C ASP A 17 -10.63 -7.17 11.62
N ARG A 18 -9.45 -7.67 11.25
CA ARG A 18 -8.18 -7.32 11.88
C ARG A 18 -7.62 -5.95 11.47
N LEU A 19 -8.24 -5.28 10.53
CA LEU A 19 -7.84 -3.93 10.09
C LEU A 19 -8.76 -2.82 10.60
N GLU A 20 -9.84 -3.15 11.28
CA GLU A 20 -10.81 -2.15 11.75
C GLU A 20 -10.18 -1.23 12.80
N THR A 21 -9.47 -1.80 13.77
CA THR A 21 -8.84 -0.99 14.81
C THR A 21 -7.45 -0.51 14.36
N HIS A 22 -7.08 0.71 14.77
CA HIS A 22 -5.75 1.25 14.55
C HIS A 22 -4.64 0.35 15.13
N ILE A 23 -4.88 -0.23 16.30
CA ILE A 23 -3.90 -1.06 17.02
C ILE A 23 -3.70 -2.38 16.27
N ASP A 24 -4.78 -3.08 15.91
CA ASP A 24 -4.69 -4.37 15.21
C ASP A 24 -4.06 -4.20 13.83
N ARG A 25 -4.42 -3.14 13.12
CA ARG A 25 -3.80 -2.80 11.84
C ARG A 25 -2.31 -2.55 11.98
N LYS A 26 -1.87 -1.79 12.99
CA LYS A 26 -0.45 -1.53 13.26
C LYS A 26 0.31 -2.82 13.55
N ILE A 27 -0.22 -3.66 14.45
CA ILE A 27 0.39 -4.94 14.80
C ILE A 27 0.51 -5.84 13.57
N HIS A 28 -0.54 -5.95 12.76
CA HIS A 28 -0.52 -6.77 11.56
C HIS A 28 0.53 -6.30 10.53
N LEU A 29 0.60 -5.00 10.28
CA LEU A 29 1.58 -4.43 9.36
C LEU A 29 3.01 -4.59 9.87
N GLU A 30 3.23 -4.45 11.18
CA GLU A 30 4.56 -4.68 11.78
C GLU A 30 4.98 -6.14 11.70
N GLN A 31 4.07 -7.08 11.90
CA GLN A 31 4.34 -8.51 11.67
C GLN A 31 4.74 -8.78 10.22
N ARG A 32 4.04 -8.19 9.24
CA ARG A 32 4.42 -8.32 7.83
C ARG A 32 5.78 -7.72 7.53
N ARG A 33 6.07 -6.58 8.12
CA ARG A 33 7.39 -5.96 8.01
C ARG A 33 8.48 -6.87 8.56
N ALA A 34 8.30 -7.43 9.75
CA ALA A 34 9.25 -8.36 10.37
C ALA A 34 9.48 -9.62 9.52
N GLN A 35 8.48 -10.09 8.79
CA GLN A 35 8.61 -11.24 7.87
C GLN A 35 9.36 -10.89 6.58
N LEU A 36 9.22 -9.68 6.08
CA LEU A 36 9.83 -9.26 4.82
C LEU A 36 11.26 -8.73 5.00
N GLN A 37 11.61 -8.17 6.17
CA GLN A 37 12.94 -7.61 6.42
C GLN A 37 14.08 -8.62 6.18
N PRO A 38 14.02 -9.88 6.67
CA PRO A 38 15.04 -10.88 6.40
C PRO A 38 15.21 -11.18 4.91
N ILE A 39 14.13 -11.09 4.13
CA ILE A 39 14.17 -11.33 2.68
C ILE A 39 15.00 -10.24 1.98
N VAL A 40 14.87 -8.98 2.40
CA VAL A 40 15.70 -7.88 1.88
C VAL A 40 17.18 -8.14 2.15
N ASP A 41 17.51 -8.54 3.38
CA ASP A 41 18.88 -8.79 3.80
C ASP A 41 19.49 -9.99 3.05
N ASP A 42 18.71 -11.05 2.86
CA ASP A 42 19.12 -12.23 2.10
C ASP A 42 19.33 -11.92 0.61
N LEU A 43 18.43 -11.16 -0.01
CA LEU A 43 18.58 -10.74 -1.41
C LEU A 43 19.82 -9.86 -1.61
N ARG A 44 20.09 -8.95 -0.68
CA ARG A 44 21.28 -8.10 -0.73
C ARG A 44 22.58 -8.90 -0.53
N ARG A 45 22.55 -9.89 0.37
CA ARG A 45 23.68 -10.81 0.57
C ARG A 45 23.94 -11.59 -0.70
N LEU A 46 22.90 -12.25 -1.23
CA LEU A 46 22.98 -13.02 -2.47
C LEU A 46 23.52 -12.18 -3.64
N ALA A 47 23.03 -10.95 -3.79
CA ALA A 47 23.48 -10.05 -4.85
C ALA A 47 25.00 -9.76 -4.77
N ARG A 48 25.52 -9.52 -3.53
CA ARG A 48 26.94 -9.26 -3.30
C ARG A 48 27.80 -10.51 -3.55
N GLU A 49 27.36 -11.67 -3.07
CA GLU A 49 28.05 -12.94 -3.27
C GLU A 49 28.14 -13.28 -4.76
N MET A 50 27.01 -13.18 -5.48
CA MET A 50 26.99 -13.39 -6.92
C MET A 50 27.84 -12.40 -7.69
N GLU A 51 27.84 -11.12 -7.32
CA GLU A 51 28.69 -10.11 -7.94
C GLU A 51 30.18 -10.43 -7.70
N ALA A 52 30.55 -10.85 -6.48
CA ALA A 52 31.92 -11.22 -6.15
C ALA A 52 32.39 -12.44 -6.97
N GLU A 53 31.62 -13.52 -6.98
CA GLU A 53 31.93 -14.70 -7.77
C GLU A 53 32.05 -14.42 -9.28
N LEU A 54 31.16 -13.58 -9.82
CA LEU A 54 31.20 -13.22 -11.23
C LEU A 54 32.42 -12.36 -11.59
N LYS A 55 32.94 -11.56 -10.64
CA LYS A 55 34.19 -10.79 -10.83
C LYS A 55 35.44 -11.65 -10.85
N GLU A 56 35.41 -12.79 -10.14
CA GLU A 56 36.53 -13.75 -10.08
C GLU A 56 36.56 -14.69 -11.29
N LYS A 57 35.48 -14.77 -12.07
CA LYS A 57 35.45 -15.56 -13.31
C LYS A 57 36.44 -15.02 -14.31
N GLU A 58 37.09 -15.95 -15.00
CA GLU A 58 38.04 -15.64 -16.07
C GLU A 58 37.40 -14.77 -17.18
N ALA A 59 38.20 -13.87 -17.73
CA ALA A 59 37.80 -13.08 -18.86
C ALA A 59 37.46 -13.98 -20.05
N ILE A 60 36.42 -13.68 -20.77
CA ILE A 60 36.06 -14.41 -21.99
C ILE A 60 36.97 -13.92 -23.10
N GLU A 61 37.41 -14.85 -23.98
CA GLU A 61 38.24 -14.52 -25.13
C GLU A 61 37.63 -13.36 -25.93
N GLY A 62 38.41 -12.30 -26.12
CA GLY A 62 37.94 -11.08 -26.77
C GLY A 62 37.42 -9.97 -25.84
N ASP A 63 37.43 -10.19 -24.54
CA ASP A 63 37.01 -9.13 -23.57
C ASP A 63 38.06 -8.00 -23.50
N PHE A 64 37.58 -6.78 -23.46
CA PHE A 64 38.40 -5.61 -23.15
C PHE A 64 38.70 -5.53 -21.61
N PRO A 65 39.80 -4.87 -21.23
CA PRO A 65 40.11 -4.68 -19.80
C PRO A 65 38.92 -4.08 -19.02
N GLY A 66 38.47 -4.78 -17.97
CA GLY A 66 37.33 -4.34 -17.14
C GLY A 66 35.94 -4.77 -17.63
N GLN A 67 35.83 -5.37 -18.79
CA GLN A 67 34.52 -5.82 -19.34
C GLN A 67 33.90 -6.92 -18.48
N SER A 68 34.71 -7.81 -17.88
CA SER A 68 34.22 -8.83 -16.94
C SER A 68 33.51 -8.23 -15.73
N ARG A 69 34.06 -7.14 -15.17
CA ARG A 69 33.44 -6.42 -14.03
C ARG A 69 32.11 -5.77 -14.39
N VAL A 70 32.03 -5.14 -15.55
CA VAL A 70 30.78 -4.54 -16.07
C VAL A 70 29.73 -5.62 -16.28
N ARG A 71 30.15 -6.78 -16.81
CA ARG A 71 29.25 -7.93 -17.01
C ARG A 71 28.76 -8.47 -15.66
N ALA A 72 29.65 -8.66 -14.68
CA ALA A 72 29.30 -9.10 -13.34
C ALA A 72 28.25 -8.17 -12.70
N TRP A 73 28.49 -6.86 -12.75
CA TRP A 73 27.54 -5.87 -12.25
C TRP A 73 26.21 -5.89 -12.97
N ASN A 74 26.19 -6.01 -14.31
CA ASN A 74 24.96 -6.05 -15.08
C ASN A 74 24.12 -7.30 -14.75
N VAL A 75 24.76 -8.43 -14.48
CA VAL A 75 24.08 -9.69 -14.14
C VAL A 75 23.56 -9.66 -12.69
N SER A 76 24.28 -9.06 -11.75
CA SER A 76 23.85 -8.96 -10.35
C SER A 76 22.83 -7.83 -10.10
N LYS A 77 22.81 -6.81 -10.94
CA LYS A 77 21.91 -5.64 -10.79
C LYS A 77 20.44 -5.97 -10.59
N PRO A 78 19.82 -6.96 -11.26
CA PRO A 78 18.43 -7.34 -11.00
C PRO A 78 18.18 -7.81 -9.57
N LEU A 79 19.15 -8.48 -8.93
CA LEU A 79 19.03 -8.91 -7.53
C LEU A 79 19.03 -7.72 -6.56
N PHE A 80 19.88 -6.72 -6.80
CA PHE A 80 19.86 -5.48 -6.00
C PHE A 80 18.53 -4.75 -6.16
N ARG A 81 18.00 -4.67 -7.38
CA ARG A 81 16.68 -4.07 -7.61
C ARG A 81 15.56 -4.82 -6.89
N ALA A 82 15.58 -6.15 -6.92
CA ALA A 82 14.61 -6.96 -6.19
C ALA A 82 14.63 -6.67 -4.69
N ALA A 83 15.83 -6.51 -4.10
CA ALA A 83 15.97 -6.12 -2.69
C ALA A 83 15.38 -4.72 -2.43
N ASP A 84 15.67 -3.75 -3.30
CA ASP A 84 15.16 -2.38 -3.19
C ASP A 84 13.64 -2.33 -3.37
N ASP A 85 13.06 -3.14 -4.25
CA ASP A 85 11.61 -3.23 -4.45
C ASP A 85 10.90 -3.79 -3.21
N VAL A 86 11.47 -4.80 -2.55
CA VAL A 86 10.94 -5.32 -1.27
C VAL A 86 11.08 -4.28 -0.15
N GLU A 87 12.21 -3.57 -0.07
CA GLU A 87 12.39 -2.48 0.90
C GLU A 87 11.40 -1.34 0.68
N LYS A 88 11.13 -1.00 -0.56
CA LYS A 88 10.08 -0.04 -0.92
C LYS A 88 8.70 -0.52 -0.46
N ALA A 89 8.38 -1.80 -0.67
CA ALA A 89 7.13 -2.38 -0.17
C ALA A 89 6.99 -2.24 1.36
N LEU A 90 8.08 -2.40 2.13
CA LEU A 90 8.09 -2.17 3.57
C LEU A 90 7.77 -0.71 3.92
N THR A 91 8.32 0.23 3.16
CA THR A 91 8.04 1.67 3.32
C THR A 91 6.58 1.98 3.00
N ASP A 92 6.04 1.36 1.95
CA ASP A 92 4.64 1.56 1.54
C ASP A 92 3.65 1.00 2.57
N LEU A 93 3.97 -0.10 3.27
CA LEU A 93 3.17 -0.61 4.39
C LEU A 93 3.06 0.42 5.53
N VAL A 94 4.16 1.08 5.88
CA VAL A 94 4.15 2.15 6.90
C VAL A 94 3.36 3.36 6.41
N ALA A 95 3.58 3.76 5.16
CA ALA A 95 2.87 4.89 4.55
C ALA A 95 1.36 4.64 4.45
N PHE A 96 0.94 3.41 4.16
CA PHE A 96 -0.47 3.01 4.13
C PHE A 96 -1.14 3.29 5.48
N ASN A 97 -0.55 2.82 6.58
CA ASN A 97 -1.13 3.03 7.91
C ASN A 97 -1.27 4.51 8.25
N ALA A 98 -0.23 5.30 7.97
CA ALA A 98 -0.25 6.74 8.22
C ALA A 98 -1.30 7.48 7.36
N ARG A 99 -1.47 7.08 6.10
CA ARG A 99 -2.48 7.65 5.20
C ARG A 99 -3.89 7.28 5.65
N PHE A 100 -4.10 6.02 6.05
CA PHE A 100 -5.38 5.56 6.55
C PHE A 100 -5.80 6.35 7.79
N GLN A 101 -4.90 6.48 8.77
CA GLN A 101 -5.17 7.25 9.99
C GLN A 101 -5.57 8.69 9.67
N ARG A 102 -4.81 9.38 8.81
CA ARG A 102 -5.10 10.77 8.43
C ARG A 102 -6.44 10.94 7.72
N SER A 103 -6.78 10.00 6.83
CA SER A 103 -7.92 10.13 5.92
C SER A 103 -9.23 9.62 6.50
N TYR A 104 -9.17 8.63 7.39
CA TYR A 104 -10.38 7.98 7.91
C TYR A 104 -10.58 8.18 9.42
N GLU A 105 -9.51 8.29 10.20
CA GLU A 105 -9.61 8.46 11.65
C GLU A 105 -9.53 9.93 12.06
N ASP A 106 -8.52 10.66 11.59
CA ASP A 106 -8.31 12.07 12.00
C ASP A 106 -9.19 13.07 11.24
N LEU A 107 -9.53 12.80 9.99
CA LEU A 107 -10.24 13.76 9.14
C LEU A 107 -11.65 14.11 9.64
N PRO A 108 -12.48 13.17 10.12
CA PRO A 108 -13.79 13.48 10.67
C PRO A 108 -13.70 14.48 11.83
N ASP A 109 -12.77 14.25 12.74
CA ASP A 109 -12.59 15.11 13.91
C ASP A 109 -12.06 16.50 13.53
N LYS A 110 -11.13 16.56 12.59
CA LYS A 110 -10.64 17.84 12.05
C LYS A 110 -11.75 18.63 11.38
N ARG A 111 -12.62 17.97 10.62
CA ARG A 111 -13.79 18.61 10.00
C ARG A 111 -14.77 19.13 11.03
N ARG A 112 -15.07 18.32 12.05
CA ARG A 112 -15.96 18.71 13.17
C ARG A 112 -15.42 19.93 13.91
N ARG A 113 -14.13 19.93 14.27
CA ARG A 113 -13.48 21.08 14.93
C ARG A 113 -13.52 22.32 14.07
N LYS A 114 -13.30 22.19 12.76
CA LYS A 114 -13.35 23.33 11.81
C LYS A 114 -14.76 23.89 11.67
N GLN A 115 -15.79 23.05 11.70
CA GLN A 115 -17.20 23.49 11.69
C GLN A 115 -17.57 24.25 12.97
N MET A 116 -17.17 23.72 14.14
CA MET A 116 -17.38 24.38 15.44
C MET A 116 -16.66 25.74 15.48
N ALA A 117 -15.43 25.82 15.00
CA ALA A 117 -14.65 27.08 14.98
C ALA A 117 -15.25 28.14 14.04
N LYS A 118 -16.03 27.74 13.04
CA LYS A 118 -16.73 28.68 12.11
C LYS A 118 -18.10 29.14 12.64
N GLY A 119 -18.50 28.77 13.89
CA GLY A 119 -19.79 29.18 14.46
C GLY A 119 -21.02 28.52 13.81
N GLY A 120 -20.80 27.49 13.02
CA GLY A 120 -21.89 26.72 12.42
C GLY A 120 -22.28 25.56 13.34
N GLN A 121 -23.53 25.57 13.83
CA GLN A 121 -24.15 24.35 14.33
C GLN A 121 -24.04 23.28 13.23
N PRO A 122 -23.71 22.02 13.59
CA PRO A 122 -23.77 20.94 12.61
C PRO A 122 -25.19 20.91 12.05
N GLN A 123 -25.36 21.24 10.76
CA GLN A 123 -26.58 20.88 10.07
C GLN A 123 -26.65 19.37 10.17
N ALA A 124 -27.51 18.89 11.08
CA ALA A 124 -28.01 17.54 11.00
C ALA A 124 -28.52 17.42 9.55
N ILE A 125 -28.04 16.43 8.84
CA ILE A 125 -28.68 16.00 7.60
C ILE A 125 -30.01 15.46 8.09
N GLU A 126 -30.99 16.36 8.12
CA GLU A 126 -32.36 16.05 8.42
C GLU A 126 -32.77 15.09 7.32
N SER A 127 -32.95 13.84 7.68
CA SER A 127 -33.50 12.82 6.81
C SER A 127 -34.83 13.42 6.30
N ALA A 128 -34.86 13.81 5.04
CA ALA A 128 -36.06 14.30 4.43
C ALA A 128 -37.17 13.28 4.67
N PRO A 129 -38.32 13.69 5.23
CA PRO A 129 -39.47 12.79 5.34
C PRO A 129 -39.84 12.33 3.94
N ALA A 130 -40.04 11.05 3.79
CA ALA A 130 -40.61 10.45 2.59
C ALA A 130 -41.95 11.12 2.31
N ALA A 131 -41.98 12.08 1.39
CA ALA A 131 -43.15 12.60 0.80
C ALA A 131 -43.38 11.87 -0.53
N GLU A 132 -44.25 10.91 -0.43
CA GLU A 132 -45.02 10.31 -1.51
C GLU A 132 -45.66 11.42 -2.35
N GLN A 133 -45.16 11.67 -3.55
CA GLN A 133 -45.93 12.20 -4.68
C GLN A 133 -45.11 12.05 -5.97
N ALA A 134 -45.56 11.13 -6.82
CA ALA A 134 -45.19 11.12 -8.22
C ALA A 134 -45.81 12.35 -8.94
N PRO A 135 -45.10 12.95 -9.89
CA PRO A 135 -45.63 13.03 -11.23
C PRO A 135 -44.62 12.57 -12.29
N SER A 136 -45.15 11.84 -13.22
CA SER A 136 -44.60 11.48 -14.50
C SER A 136 -43.99 12.67 -15.25
N GLY A 137 -42.69 12.66 -15.42
CA GLY A 137 -41.94 13.51 -16.33
C GLY A 137 -40.80 12.71 -16.97
N PRO A 138 -40.37 13.00 -18.20
CA PRO A 138 -39.65 12.06 -19.05
C PRO A 138 -38.27 11.72 -18.50
N THR A 139 -38.00 10.44 -18.51
CA THR A 139 -36.70 9.81 -18.26
C THR A 139 -35.61 10.51 -19.06
N ALA A 140 -34.82 11.38 -18.40
CA ALA A 140 -33.52 11.76 -18.91
C ALA A 140 -32.62 10.52 -18.80
N GLN A 141 -32.37 9.92 -19.94
CA GLN A 141 -31.49 8.77 -20.08
C GLN A 141 -30.06 9.13 -19.61
N PHE A 142 -29.52 8.32 -18.75
CA PHE A 142 -28.13 8.39 -18.22
C PHE A 142 -27.06 8.24 -19.33
N GLY A 143 -27.48 8.17 -20.61
CA GLY A 143 -26.60 8.03 -21.78
C GLY A 143 -25.94 9.34 -22.25
N ASP A 144 -26.52 10.48 -21.92
CA ASP A 144 -26.07 11.76 -22.48
C ASP A 144 -24.80 12.34 -21.85
N VAL A 145 -24.41 11.86 -20.67
CA VAL A 145 -23.23 12.33 -19.97
C VAL A 145 -21.94 11.76 -20.57
N PHE A 146 -22.03 10.61 -21.24
CA PHE A 146 -20.85 9.97 -21.85
C PHE A 146 -20.59 10.38 -23.29
N ASP A 147 -21.58 10.92 -24.00
CA ASP A 147 -21.39 11.40 -25.38
C ASP A 147 -20.65 12.75 -25.47
N GLY A 148 -20.70 13.55 -24.41
CA GLY A 148 -19.94 14.81 -24.32
C GLY A 148 -18.43 14.63 -24.21
N LEU A 149 -17.95 13.50 -23.74
CA LEU A 149 -16.52 13.22 -23.55
C LEU A 149 -15.83 12.65 -24.80
N ARG A 150 -16.60 12.25 -25.81
CA ARG A 150 -16.07 11.62 -27.03
C ARG A 150 -15.83 12.59 -28.19
N LYS A 151 -16.22 13.85 -28.07
CA LYS A 151 -16.08 14.88 -29.13
C LYS A 151 -14.97 15.91 -28.88
N GLY A 152 -14.06 15.68 -27.96
CA GLY A 152 -12.95 16.59 -27.63
C GLY A 152 -11.57 15.92 -27.72
N ALA A 153 -11.25 15.27 -28.85
CA ALA A 153 -9.87 14.87 -29.18
C ALA A 153 -9.67 15.09 -30.67
#